data_f39526f246f0f0e3918b4a6b411ff1df
#
_entry.id   f39526f246f0f0e3918b4a6b411ff1df
#
_cell.length_a   1.000
_cell.length_b   1.000
_cell.length_c   1.000
_cell.angle_alpha   90.00
_cell.angle_beta   90.00
_cell.angle_gamma   90.00
#
_symmetry.space_group_name_H-M   'P 1'
#
loop_
_entity.id
_entity.type
_entity.pdbx_description
1 polymer ?
#
loop_
_entity_poly.entity_id
_entity_poly.type
_entity_poly.pdbx_seq_one_letter_code
_entity_poly.pdbx_strand_id
1 'polypeptide(L)'
;MQVKIGMNKPLFLFLFFVLHVFEICAQELTVKSFKLAENDISAQTQSRKDLNDRNCALVKVQFVGVISEVEGNVVKPLVKHGNETWVYMPQGSRQLKLLTQSYLPVMVTFADYGVEKLESNRTYVLVMTKPMANVGQQKQTLTIRYTPTSATVLVDNKMVRGSNGVAKTTLPVGQHSYVVACDGYESEEGTVKLKASAPSNLQIQLSKETIAEVFNVNDAVQSIPSTSPFQSTTITSDNSSSTSVTSGASEISIPVKNGISIEMVKVEAGTFMMGATSEMAKPYSDEKPVHQVTLTNDYYMGKYEVIQALWEVVMGSNPSNFKGDNLPVENVSWDDCQVFINGLNSMTGRGFRLPTEAEWEYAARGGKKSRGYQYSGSCKNSDVAWYCYNSGNKTHPVGMKQANELGIYDMSGNVWEWCQDRGASYGKLSQTNSTVAGAGSGLYRVSRGGSWNDDSRNCRSSCRYNIAPTYSCHSLGLRLVLSE
;
A
#
# COMPACT_ATOMS: atom_id res chain seq x y z
N MET A 1 -13.39 -64.27 -45.78
CA MET A 1 -12.37 -64.44 -44.75
C MET A 1 -11.84 -63.04 -44.39
N GLN A 2 -12.46 -62.43 -43.39
CA GLN A 2 -12.14 -61.06 -42.98
C GLN A 2 -11.15 -61.14 -41.82
N VAL A 3 -9.98 -60.53 -42.00
CA VAL A 3 -8.98 -60.33 -40.94
C VAL A 3 -9.21 -58.98 -40.32
N LYS A 4 -9.63 -58.93 -39.06
CA LYS A 4 -9.69 -57.74 -38.23
C LYS A 4 -8.27 -57.40 -37.72
N ILE A 5 -7.72 -56.26 -38.14
CA ILE A 5 -6.52 -55.73 -37.59
C ILE A 5 -6.93 -54.84 -36.39
N GLY A 6 -6.55 -55.27 -35.20
CA GLY A 6 -6.73 -54.50 -33.96
C GLY A 6 -5.72 -53.35 -33.88
N MET A 7 -6.21 -52.13 -33.80
CA MET A 7 -5.38 -50.96 -33.50
C MET A 7 -5.11 -50.87 -31.99
N ASN A 8 -3.86 -51.10 -31.61
CA ASN A 8 -3.36 -50.81 -30.26
C ASN A 8 -3.33 -49.29 -30.05
N LYS A 9 -4.04 -48.80 -29.03
CA LYS A 9 -3.95 -47.46 -28.53
C LYS A 9 -2.64 -47.30 -27.75
N PRO A 10 -1.82 -46.26 -27.98
CA PRO A 10 -0.70 -45.97 -27.10
C PRO A 10 -1.22 -45.41 -25.78
N LEU A 11 -0.79 -46.05 -24.71
CA LEU A 11 -0.98 -45.64 -23.32
C LEU A 11 -0.14 -44.38 -23.09
N PHE A 12 -0.78 -43.19 -23.12
CA PHE A 12 -0.16 -41.97 -22.69
C PHE A 12 -0.05 -41.98 -21.15
N LEU A 13 1.15 -42.31 -20.69
CA LEU A 13 1.52 -42.19 -19.29
C LEU A 13 1.66 -40.69 -18.98
N PHE A 14 0.57 -40.05 -18.47
CA PHE A 14 0.63 -38.73 -17.90
C PHE A 14 1.45 -38.79 -16.59
N LEU A 15 2.72 -38.45 -16.70
CA LEU A 15 3.57 -38.19 -15.55
C LEU A 15 3.07 -36.90 -14.89
N PHE A 16 2.21 -37.02 -13.90
CA PHE A 16 1.89 -35.89 -13.01
C PHE A 16 3.16 -35.53 -12.23
N PHE A 17 3.91 -34.58 -12.76
CA PHE A 17 4.82 -33.81 -11.95
C PHE A 17 3.96 -32.96 -10.99
N VAL A 18 3.77 -33.47 -9.79
CA VAL A 18 3.29 -32.66 -8.66
C VAL A 18 4.41 -31.69 -8.35
N LEU A 19 4.37 -30.52 -9.01
CA LEU A 19 5.10 -29.35 -8.54
C LEU A 19 4.50 -29.01 -7.16
N HIS A 20 5.18 -29.48 -6.12
CA HIS A 20 5.06 -28.86 -4.80
C HIS A 20 5.62 -27.46 -4.96
N VAL A 21 4.75 -26.50 -5.29
CA VAL A 21 5.02 -25.08 -5.06
C VAL A 21 5.06 -24.97 -3.54
N PHE A 22 6.27 -25.05 -2.99
CA PHE A 22 6.53 -24.52 -1.65
C PHE A 22 6.18 -23.04 -1.76
N GLU A 23 5.03 -22.64 -1.24
CA GLU A 23 4.81 -21.26 -0.82
C GLU A 23 5.92 -20.96 0.19
N ILE A 24 7.00 -20.39 -0.29
CA ILE A 24 8.01 -19.74 0.55
C ILE A 24 7.31 -18.48 1.06
N CYS A 25 6.55 -18.63 2.13
CA CYS A 25 6.17 -17.50 2.95
C CYS A 25 7.49 -16.92 3.42
N ALA A 26 7.90 -15.77 2.87
CA ALA A 26 9.14 -15.12 3.23
C ALA A 26 9.06 -14.76 4.72
N GLN A 27 9.73 -15.56 5.54
CA GLN A 27 9.68 -15.43 6.99
C GLN A 27 10.72 -14.39 7.42
N GLU A 28 10.38 -13.54 8.37
CA GLU A 28 11.31 -12.59 8.97
C GLU A 28 12.18 -13.31 10.02
N LEU A 29 13.48 -13.03 9.97
CA LEU A 29 14.39 -13.44 11.03
C LEU A 29 14.12 -12.61 12.29
N THR A 30 14.27 -13.25 13.44
CA THR A 30 14.14 -12.54 14.72
C THR A 30 15.51 -12.25 15.31
N VAL A 31 15.74 -10.98 15.67
CA VAL A 31 16.91 -10.58 16.47
C VAL A 31 16.63 -10.97 17.92
N LYS A 32 17.37 -11.94 18.43
CA LYS A 32 17.26 -12.41 19.80
C LYS A 32 17.95 -11.49 20.81
N SER A 33 19.10 -10.95 20.43
CA SER A 33 19.84 -10.00 21.26
C SER A 33 20.89 -9.25 20.45
N PHE A 34 21.18 -8.03 20.86
CA PHE A 34 22.34 -7.26 20.44
C PHE A 34 22.94 -6.60 21.70
N LYS A 35 24.22 -6.84 21.97
CA LYS A 35 24.85 -6.32 23.18
C LYS A 35 26.36 -6.19 23.05
N LEU A 36 26.94 -5.30 23.83
CA LEU A 36 28.40 -5.19 24.01
C LEU A 36 28.95 -6.48 24.64
N ALA A 37 30.01 -7.00 24.08
CA ALA A 37 30.78 -8.13 24.62
C ALA A 37 31.99 -7.58 25.38
N GLU A 38 31.83 -7.24 26.64
CA GLU A 38 32.82 -6.49 27.44
C GLU A 38 34.21 -7.15 27.51
N ASN A 39 34.26 -8.47 27.55
CA ASN A 39 35.50 -9.25 27.64
C ASN A 39 36.05 -9.71 26.28
N ASP A 40 35.40 -9.33 25.18
CA ASP A 40 35.83 -9.72 23.83
C ASP A 40 36.69 -8.62 23.21
N ILE A 41 37.99 -8.88 23.15
CA ILE A 41 38.99 -7.94 22.62
C ILE A 41 39.24 -8.11 21.12
N SER A 42 38.40 -8.87 20.40
CA SER A 42 38.62 -9.14 18.97
C SER A 42 38.63 -7.87 18.10
N ALA A 43 37.86 -6.85 18.44
CA ALA A 43 37.88 -5.56 17.75
C ALA A 43 39.26 -4.85 17.88
N GLN A 44 40.02 -5.15 18.93
CA GLN A 44 41.34 -4.57 19.18
C GLN A 44 42.44 -5.41 18.51
N THR A 45 42.39 -6.74 18.69
CA THR A 45 43.41 -7.68 18.20
C THR A 45 43.35 -7.91 16.71
N GLN A 46 42.17 -7.76 16.12
CA GLN A 46 41.92 -7.87 14.67
C GLN A 46 41.28 -6.58 14.15
N SER A 47 41.85 -5.44 14.50
CA SER A 47 41.30 -4.14 14.20
C SER A 47 41.26 -3.86 12.69
N ARG A 48 40.24 -3.16 12.24
CA ARG A 48 40.15 -2.53 10.90
C ARG A 48 39.91 -1.05 11.07
N LYS A 49 40.34 -0.29 10.08
CA LYS A 49 40.16 1.14 10.03
C LYS A 49 39.07 1.52 9.01
N ASP A 50 38.36 2.58 9.32
CA ASP A 50 37.44 3.20 8.40
C ASP A 50 38.16 4.12 7.39
N LEU A 51 37.41 4.79 6.51
CA LEU A 51 37.93 5.72 5.52
C LEU A 51 38.65 6.96 6.13
N ASN A 52 38.46 7.20 7.42
CA ASN A 52 39.10 8.30 8.16
C ASN A 52 40.27 7.80 9.04
N ASP A 53 40.81 6.62 8.78
CA ASP A 53 41.89 5.98 9.50
C ASP A 53 41.60 5.71 11.01
N ARG A 54 40.30 5.65 11.39
CA ARG A 54 39.86 5.38 12.75
C ARG A 54 39.55 3.89 12.92
N ASN A 55 39.86 3.34 14.07
CA ASN A 55 39.53 1.95 14.37
C ASN A 55 38.03 1.73 14.42
N CYS A 56 37.57 0.68 13.77
CA CYS A 56 36.18 0.28 13.74
C CYS A 56 35.72 -0.40 15.04
N ALA A 57 34.44 -0.46 15.26
CA ALA A 57 33.80 -1.46 16.07
C ALA A 57 33.68 -2.79 15.29
N LEU A 58 33.59 -3.90 15.99
CA LEU A 58 33.32 -5.22 15.43
C LEU A 58 31.94 -5.70 15.87
N VAL A 59 31.05 -6.01 14.92
CA VAL A 59 29.78 -6.70 15.19
C VAL A 59 29.92 -8.16 14.73
N LYS A 60 29.89 -9.09 15.69
CA LYS A 60 29.85 -10.54 15.42
C LYS A 60 28.40 -10.96 15.26
N VAL A 61 28.00 -11.28 14.04
CA VAL A 61 26.65 -11.75 13.73
C VAL A 61 26.60 -13.26 13.84
N GLN A 62 25.93 -13.76 14.86
CA GLN A 62 25.70 -15.19 15.09
C GLN A 62 24.37 -15.59 14.46
N PHE A 63 24.44 -16.32 13.35
CA PHE A 63 23.30 -16.78 12.60
C PHE A 63 23.53 -18.15 11.96
N VAL A 64 22.61 -19.08 12.19
CA VAL A 64 22.64 -20.40 11.54
C VAL A 64 21.99 -20.30 10.16
N GLY A 65 22.73 -19.76 9.20
CA GLY A 65 22.31 -19.56 7.81
C GLY A 65 23.36 -18.77 7.03
N VAL A 66 23.04 -18.43 5.77
CA VAL A 66 23.93 -17.67 4.91
C VAL A 66 23.49 -16.21 4.91
N ILE A 67 24.34 -15.33 5.43
CA ILE A 67 24.22 -13.88 5.23
C ILE A 67 24.83 -13.61 3.86
N SER A 68 23.99 -13.17 2.91
CA SER A 68 24.40 -12.87 1.54
C SER A 68 25.09 -11.52 1.45
N GLU A 69 24.55 -10.52 2.17
CA GLU A 69 25.10 -9.18 2.20
C GLU A 69 24.77 -8.47 3.52
N VAL A 70 25.57 -7.44 3.83
CA VAL A 70 25.33 -6.51 4.93
C VAL A 70 25.41 -5.11 4.37
N GLU A 71 24.32 -4.35 4.56
CA GLU A 71 24.21 -2.95 4.13
C GLU A 71 24.31 -2.00 5.33
N GLY A 72 24.76 -0.79 5.05
CA GLY A 72 24.99 0.27 6.04
C GLY A 72 26.44 0.75 6.02
N ASN A 73 26.85 1.42 7.09
CA ASN A 73 28.23 1.86 7.26
C ASN A 73 29.13 0.66 7.60
N VAL A 74 29.55 -0.10 6.59
CA VAL A 74 30.29 -1.37 6.77
C VAL A 74 31.61 -1.29 6.03
N VAL A 75 32.69 -1.68 6.72
CA VAL A 75 34.03 -1.84 6.12
C VAL A 75 34.16 -3.25 5.56
N LYS A 76 34.13 -3.35 4.23
CA LYS A 76 34.28 -4.64 3.51
C LYS A 76 35.74 -5.07 3.39
N PRO A 77 36.05 -6.37 3.17
CA PRO A 77 35.12 -7.49 3.07
C PRO A 77 34.60 -7.99 4.41
N LEU A 78 33.43 -8.64 4.40
CA LEU A 78 32.94 -9.40 5.54
C LEU A 78 33.85 -10.59 5.80
N VAL A 79 34.05 -10.96 7.07
CA VAL A 79 34.87 -12.10 7.44
C VAL A 79 34.03 -13.19 8.08
N LYS A 80 34.15 -14.42 7.61
CA LYS A 80 33.44 -15.57 8.19
C LYS A 80 34.34 -16.34 9.15
N HIS A 81 33.85 -16.55 10.36
CA HIS A 81 34.48 -17.36 11.40
C HIS A 81 33.47 -18.42 11.88
N GLY A 82 33.49 -19.61 11.27
CA GLY A 82 32.53 -20.67 11.60
C GLY A 82 31.09 -20.22 11.41
N ASN A 83 30.30 -20.17 12.48
CA ASN A 83 28.91 -19.72 12.47
C ASN A 83 28.74 -18.21 12.68
N GLU A 84 29.84 -17.47 12.70
CA GLU A 84 29.82 -16.03 12.88
C GLU A 84 30.21 -15.32 11.57
N THR A 85 29.52 -14.22 11.28
CA THR A 85 29.93 -13.24 10.28
C THR A 85 30.40 -11.99 11.00
N TRP A 86 31.66 -11.61 10.80
CA TRP A 86 32.24 -10.44 11.39
C TRP A 86 32.08 -9.24 10.50
N VAL A 87 31.44 -8.20 11.05
CA VAL A 87 31.10 -6.95 10.37
C VAL A 87 31.81 -5.81 11.07
N TYR A 88 32.76 -5.19 10.38
CA TYR A 88 33.45 -4.01 10.90
C TYR A 88 32.68 -2.76 10.52
N MET A 89 32.40 -1.90 11.51
CA MET A 89 31.61 -0.71 11.33
C MET A 89 32.29 0.51 11.95
N PRO A 90 32.26 1.68 11.29
CA PRO A 90 32.80 2.91 11.86
C PRO A 90 32.16 3.25 13.20
N GLN A 91 32.92 3.91 14.05
CA GLN A 91 32.42 4.50 15.28
C GLN A 91 31.22 5.41 15.00
N GLY A 92 30.20 5.35 15.85
CA GLY A 92 28.97 6.15 15.70
C GLY A 92 27.89 5.50 14.85
N SER A 93 28.15 4.35 14.23
CA SER A 93 27.10 3.59 13.52
C SER A 93 25.97 3.23 14.47
N ARG A 94 24.71 3.35 13.99
CA ARG A 94 23.50 3.17 14.80
C ARG A 94 22.62 2.01 14.37
N GLN A 95 22.85 1.50 13.17
CA GLN A 95 22.04 0.43 12.56
C GLN A 95 22.86 -0.35 11.54
N LEU A 96 22.39 -1.56 11.24
CA LEU A 96 22.85 -2.34 10.10
C LEU A 96 21.66 -3.11 9.48
N LYS A 97 21.73 -3.40 8.19
CA LYS A 97 20.75 -4.22 7.49
C LYS A 97 21.42 -5.50 7.01
N LEU A 98 20.79 -6.63 7.34
CA LEU A 98 21.25 -7.95 6.97
C LEU A 98 20.37 -8.53 5.87
N LEU A 99 21.01 -8.98 4.79
CA LEU A 99 20.36 -9.68 3.70
C LEU A 99 20.77 -11.15 3.76
N THR A 100 19.79 -12.03 3.58
CA THR A 100 20.00 -13.48 3.57
C THR A 100 19.34 -14.10 2.34
N GLN A 101 19.77 -15.28 1.93
CA GLN A 101 19.23 -15.95 0.74
C GLN A 101 17.79 -16.46 0.92
N SER A 102 17.33 -16.65 2.14
CA SER A 102 16.08 -17.38 2.41
C SER A 102 15.08 -16.64 3.29
N TYR A 103 15.41 -15.44 3.77
CA TYR A 103 14.58 -14.65 4.67
C TYR A 103 14.51 -13.21 4.22
N LEU A 104 13.48 -12.49 4.64
CA LEU A 104 13.36 -11.04 4.39
C LEU A 104 14.55 -10.29 4.99
N PRO A 105 14.98 -9.16 4.38
CA PRO A 105 16.01 -8.30 4.94
C PRO A 105 15.64 -7.84 6.35
N VAL A 106 16.60 -7.90 7.27
CA VAL A 106 16.40 -7.49 8.66
C VAL A 106 17.19 -6.21 8.94
N MET A 107 16.48 -5.15 9.34
CA MET A 107 17.09 -3.94 9.86
C MET A 107 17.27 -4.07 11.37
N VAL A 108 18.47 -3.86 11.85
CA VAL A 108 18.82 -3.88 13.28
C VAL A 108 19.19 -2.46 13.70
N THR A 109 18.30 -1.80 14.43
CA THR A 109 18.58 -0.52 15.09
C THR A 109 19.14 -0.80 16.46
N PHE A 110 20.37 -0.36 16.73
CA PHE A 110 21.10 -0.75 17.96
C PHE A 110 20.45 -0.19 19.23
N ALA A 111 19.80 0.99 19.12
CA ALA A 111 19.09 1.59 20.24
C ALA A 111 17.95 0.73 20.79
N ASP A 112 17.31 -0.10 19.95
CA ASP A 112 16.25 -1.03 20.36
C ASP A 112 16.75 -2.10 21.34
N TYR A 113 18.08 -2.23 21.44
CA TYR A 113 18.78 -3.21 22.31
C TYR A 113 19.64 -2.51 23.37
N GLY A 114 19.43 -1.21 23.61
CA GLY A 114 20.14 -0.44 24.62
C GLY A 114 21.54 0.03 24.20
N VAL A 115 21.90 -0.03 22.92
CA VAL A 115 23.16 0.46 22.36
C VAL A 115 22.86 1.62 21.42
N GLU A 116 23.00 2.86 21.87
CA GLU A 116 22.69 4.04 21.05
C GLU A 116 23.54 4.13 19.77
N LYS A 117 24.83 3.80 19.89
CA LYS A 117 25.80 3.85 18.80
C LYS A 117 27.00 2.95 19.11
N LEU A 118 27.69 2.50 18.07
CA LEU A 118 28.90 1.70 18.21
C LEU A 118 30.09 2.56 18.64
N GLU A 119 30.94 2.02 19.52
CA GLU A 119 32.20 2.60 19.97
C GLU A 119 33.39 1.92 19.30
N SER A 120 34.40 2.73 18.97
CA SER A 120 35.68 2.23 18.40
C SER A 120 36.34 1.17 19.29
N ASN A 121 36.97 0.16 18.70
CA ASN A 121 37.67 -0.90 19.39
C ASN A 121 36.79 -1.75 20.34
N ARG A 122 35.48 -1.72 20.20
CA ARG A 122 34.54 -2.52 20.97
C ARG A 122 33.96 -3.65 20.12
N THR A 123 33.75 -4.80 20.74
CA THR A 123 33.12 -5.96 20.11
C THR A 123 31.66 -6.05 20.59
N TYR A 124 30.74 -6.21 19.65
CA TYR A 124 29.31 -6.42 19.90
C TYR A 124 28.90 -7.77 19.33
N VAL A 125 27.92 -8.41 19.96
CA VAL A 125 27.37 -9.69 19.50
C VAL A 125 25.89 -9.51 19.15
N LEU A 126 25.58 -9.80 17.90
CA LEU A 126 24.22 -9.85 17.35
C LEU A 126 23.82 -11.31 17.18
N VAL A 127 22.86 -11.76 17.96
CA VAL A 127 22.31 -13.13 17.85
C VAL A 127 20.99 -13.08 17.10
N MET A 128 20.94 -13.85 16.01
CA MET A 128 19.72 -13.99 15.20
C MET A 128 19.24 -15.43 15.23
N THR A 129 17.93 -15.60 15.26
CA THR A 129 17.28 -16.90 15.19
C THR A 129 16.38 -16.97 13.96
N LYS A 130 16.36 -18.16 13.35
CA LYS A 130 15.30 -18.49 12.40
C LYS A 130 13.96 -18.34 13.12
N PRO A 131 12.91 -17.88 12.44
CA PRO A 131 11.57 -18.02 12.99
C PRO A 131 11.44 -19.49 13.38
N MET A 132 10.96 -19.77 14.57
CA MET A 132 10.68 -21.16 14.94
C MET A 132 9.73 -21.69 13.87
N ALA A 133 10.19 -22.63 13.06
CA ALA A 133 9.28 -23.42 12.27
C ALA A 133 8.24 -23.95 13.25
N ASN A 134 6.97 -23.71 13.00
CA ASN A 134 5.87 -24.18 13.83
C ASN A 134 5.89 -25.71 13.87
N VAL A 135 6.81 -26.28 14.65
CA VAL A 135 6.86 -27.71 14.93
C VAL A 135 5.70 -27.98 15.86
N GLY A 136 4.58 -28.40 15.28
CA GLY A 136 3.49 -28.95 16.04
C GLY A 136 2.58 -27.95 16.77
N GLN A 137 2.35 -26.73 16.22
CA GLN A 137 1.21 -25.96 16.74
C GLN A 137 -0.07 -26.77 16.54
N GLN A 138 -0.68 -27.17 17.65
CA GLN A 138 -1.99 -27.81 17.66
C GLN A 138 -2.96 -26.87 16.92
N LYS A 139 -3.57 -27.39 15.83
CA LYS A 139 -4.56 -26.62 15.07
C LYS A 139 -5.94 -26.89 15.62
N GLN A 140 -6.77 -25.86 15.58
CA GLN A 140 -8.17 -25.95 15.98
C GLN A 140 -9.09 -25.38 14.92
N THR A 141 -10.30 -25.90 14.87
CA THR A 141 -11.31 -25.42 13.94
C THR A 141 -12.04 -24.21 14.54
N LEU A 142 -12.04 -23.12 13.80
CA LEU A 142 -12.89 -21.96 14.03
C LEU A 142 -14.14 -22.10 13.13
N THR A 143 -15.32 -22.01 13.74
CA THR A 143 -16.60 -21.96 13.03
C THR A 143 -17.22 -20.59 13.27
N ILE A 144 -17.51 -19.84 12.22
CA ILE A 144 -18.21 -18.55 12.27
C ILE A 144 -19.59 -18.75 11.64
N ARG A 145 -20.65 -18.53 12.41
CA ARG A 145 -22.03 -18.48 11.94
C ARG A 145 -22.41 -17.02 11.78
N TYR A 146 -22.98 -16.65 10.64
CA TYR A 146 -23.22 -15.25 10.31
C TYR A 146 -24.55 -15.04 9.59
N THR A 147 -25.12 -13.87 9.80
CA THR A 147 -26.33 -13.38 9.16
C THR A 147 -26.10 -11.93 8.76
N PRO A 148 -26.41 -11.53 7.48
CA PRO A 148 -27.07 -12.29 6.43
C PRO A 148 -26.16 -13.37 5.80
N THR A 149 -26.76 -14.38 5.17
CA THR A 149 -26.03 -15.52 4.58
C THR A 149 -25.17 -15.15 3.36
N SER A 150 -25.39 -13.95 2.82
CA SER A 150 -24.59 -13.32 1.76
C SER A 150 -23.29 -12.67 2.27
N ALA A 151 -23.09 -12.59 3.58
CA ALA A 151 -21.89 -11.96 4.13
C ALA A 151 -20.63 -12.76 3.82
N THR A 152 -19.53 -12.02 3.69
CA THR A 152 -18.18 -12.53 3.50
C THR A 152 -17.46 -12.60 4.83
N VAL A 153 -16.68 -13.66 5.03
CA VAL A 153 -15.90 -13.89 6.25
C VAL A 153 -14.41 -13.87 5.93
N LEU A 154 -13.65 -13.04 6.62
CA LEU A 154 -12.19 -13.03 6.62
C LEU A 154 -11.68 -13.48 7.99
N VAL A 155 -10.62 -14.27 8.00
CA VAL A 155 -9.87 -14.62 9.21
C VAL A 155 -8.38 -14.43 8.93
N ASP A 156 -7.68 -13.67 9.76
CA ASP A 156 -6.29 -13.24 9.54
C ASP A 156 -6.08 -12.67 8.13
N ASN A 157 -7.02 -11.83 7.68
CA ASN A 157 -7.07 -11.21 6.35
C ASN A 157 -7.16 -12.20 5.18
N LYS A 158 -7.52 -13.45 5.44
CA LYS A 158 -7.75 -14.47 4.40
C LYS A 158 -9.23 -14.81 4.31
N MET A 159 -9.78 -14.78 3.09
CA MET A 159 -11.17 -15.15 2.86
C MET A 159 -11.42 -16.62 3.24
N VAL A 160 -12.42 -16.84 4.08
CA VAL A 160 -12.92 -18.17 4.44
C VAL A 160 -14.24 -18.40 3.73
N ARG A 161 -14.23 -19.30 2.76
CA ARG A 161 -15.45 -19.64 2.02
C ARG A 161 -16.49 -20.22 2.96
N GLY A 162 -17.65 -19.59 3.06
CA GLY A 162 -18.80 -20.04 3.80
C GLY A 162 -19.93 -20.53 2.91
N SER A 163 -20.85 -21.28 3.47
CA SER A 163 -22.08 -21.72 2.82
C SER A 163 -23.21 -21.66 3.81
N ASN A 164 -24.37 -21.13 3.39
CA ASN A 164 -25.56 -21.01 4.22
C ASN A 164 -25.32 -20.33 5.58
N GLY A 165 -24.54 -19.25 5.60
CA GLY A 165 -24.25 -18.49 6.81
C GLY A 165 -23.27 -19.19 7.77
N VAL A 166 -22.48 -20.15 7.31
CA VAL A 166 -21.46 -20.83 8.11
C VAL A 166 -20.13 -20.90 7.37
N ALA A 167 -19.08 -20.33 7.94
CA ALA A 167 -17.71 -20.45 7.50
C ALA A 167 -16.89 -21.28 8.50
N LYS A 168 -16.01 -22.15 8.00
CA LYS A 168 -15.12 -22.98 8.81
C LYS A 168 -13.70 -22.90 8.30
N THR A 169 -12.75 -22.74 9.22
CA THR A 169 -11.32 -22.76 8.91
C THR A 169 -10.54 -23.44 10.04
N THR A 170 -9.40 -24.03 9.72
CA THR A 170 -8.51 -24.68 10.70
C THR A 170 -7.24 -23.87 10.81
N LEU A 171 -6.98 -23.35 12.01
CA LEU A 171 -5.90 -22.40 12.31
C LEU A 171 -5.05 -22.92 13.48
N PRO A 172 -3.81 -22.45 13.63
CA PRO A 172 -3.00 -22.69 14.82
C PRO A 172 -3.73 -22.26 16.08
N VAL A 173 -3.42 -22.86 17.21
CA VAL A 173 -3.87 -22.35 18.53
C VAL A 173 -3.23 -20.99 18.77
N GLY A 174 -4.04 -19.98 19.14
CA GLY A 174 -3.58 -18.60 19.31
C GLY A 174 -4.69 -17.59 19.15
N GLN A 175 -4.32 -16.32 19.03
CA GLN A 175 -5.25 -15.24 18.79
C GLN A 175 -5.31 -14.98 17.27
N HIS A 176 -6.53 -14.88 16.74
CA HIS A 176 -6.82 -14.65 15.33
C HIS A 176 -7.78 -13.49 15.17
N SER A 177 -7.61 -12.68 14.15
CA SER A 177 -8.55 -11.61 13.79
C SER A 177 -9.65 -12.17 12.89
N TYR A 178 -10.84 -11.59 12.95
CA TYR A 178 -11.90 -11.89 12.00
C TYR A 178 -12.64 -10.62 11.58
N VAL A 179 -13.20 -10.65 10.38
CA VAL A 179 -14.11 -9.64 9.84
C VAL A 179 -15.27 -10.38 9.17
N VAL A 180 -16.50 -9.95 9.45
CA VAL A 180 -17.70 -10.39 8.74
C VAL A 180 -18.38 -9.16 8.16
N ALA A 181 -18.60 -9.12 6.86
CA ALA A 181 -19.14 -7.94 6.17
C ALA A 181 -20.12 -8.34 5.08
N CYS A 182 -21.11 -7.49 4.85
CA CYS A 182 -22.11 -7.62 3.81
C CYS A 182 -22.57 -6.25 3.34
N ASP A 183 -22.80 -6.09 2.03
CA ASP A 183 -23.31 -4.83 1.46
C ASP A 183 -24.62 -4.41 2.11
N GLY A 184 -24.73 -3.14 2.55
CA GLY A 184 -25.88 -2.58 3.24
C GLY A 184 -25.98 -2.98 4.70
N TYR A 185 -24.92 -3.51 5.29
CA TYR A 185 -24.83 -3.86 6.70
C TYR A 185 -23.52 -3.35 7.30
N GLU A 186 -23.57 -2.98 8.58
CA GLU A 186 -22.35 -2.67 9.33
C GLU A 186 -21.50 -3.92 9.47
N SER A 187 -20.20 -3.82 9.15
CA SER A 187 -19.25 -4.92 9.30
C SER A 187 -18.94 -5.17 10.77
N GLU A 188 -18.82 -6.44 11.15
CA GLU A 188 -18.38 -6.85 12.47
C GLU A 188 -16.95 -7.37 12.41
N GLU A 189 -16.06 -6.80 13.21
CA GLU A 189 -14.67 -7.21 13.32
C GLU A 189 -14.28 -7.48 14.77
N GLY A 190 -13.34 -8.40 14.96
CA GLY A 190 -12.90 -8.73 16.31
C GLY A 190 -11.72 -9.70 16.31
N THR A 191 -11.41 -10.16 17.51
CA THR A 191 -10.39 -11.20 17.70
C THR A 191 -10.96 -12.40 18.46
N VAL A 192 -10.50 -13.58 18.07
CA VAL A 192 -10.87 -14.85 18.73
C VAL A 192 -9.61 -15.59 19.16
N LYS A 193 -9.60 -16.11 20.37
CA LYS A 193 -8.50 -16.92 20.90
C LYS A 193 -8.84 -18.41 20.78
N LEU A 194 -8.17 -19.11 19.87
CA LEU A 194 -8.29 -20.56 19.73
C LEU A 194 -7.50 -21.25 20.86
N LYS A 195 -8.16 -22.15 21.58
CA LYS A 195 -7.58 -22.94 22.69
C LYS A 195 -7.36 -24.38 22.21
N ALA A 196 -6.29 -25.02 22.67
CA ALA A 196 -5.99 -26.41 22.34
C ALA A 196 -7.09 -27.41 22.73
N SER A 197 -7.91 -27.06 23.74
CA SER A 197 -8.86 -27.98 24.37
C SER A 197 -10.20 -28.11 23.67
N ALA A 198 -10.62 -27.16 22.81
CA ALA A 198 -11.92 -27.19 22.14
C ALA A 198 -11.99 -26.31 20.89
N PRO A 199 -12.82 -26.69 19.90
CA PRO A 199 -13.13 -25.83 18.75
C PRO A 199 -13.82 -24.53 19.23
N SER A 200 -13.57 -23.44 18.53
CA SER A 200 -14.20 -22.14 18.80
C SER A 200 -15.33 -21.86 17.83
N ASN A 201 -16.46 -21.38 18.38
CA ASN A 201 -17.62 -20.98 17.61
C ASN A 201 -17.92 -19.51 17.86
N LEU A 202 -18.12 -18.75 16.80
CA LEU A 202 -18.59 -17.37 16.84
C LEU A 202 -19.96 -17.31 16.17
N GLN A 203 -20.84 -16.45 16.70
CA GLN A 203 -22.12 -16.15 16.08
C GLN A 203 -22.20 -14.65 15.89
N ILE A 204 -22.37 -14.21 14.65
CA ILE A 204 -22.30 -12.82 14.22
C ILE A 204 -23.58 -12.48 13.46
N GLN A 205 -24.25 -11.44 13.91
CA GLN A 205 -25.44 -10.91 13.27
C GLN A 205 -25.16 -9.46 12.89
N LEU A 206 -25.03 -9.18 11.60
CA LEU A 206 -24.78 -7.84 11.12
C LEU A 206 -26.04 -6.98 11.23
N SER A 207 -25.89 -5.74 11.67
CA SER A 207 -26.94 -4.73 11.69
C SER A 207 -27.02 -4.08 10.31
N LYS A 208 -28.24 -3.77 9.82
CA LYS A 208 -28.38 -2.96 8.61
C LYS A 208 -27.79 -1.58 8.84
N GLU A 209 -27.08 -1.06 7.83
CA GLU A 209 -26.67 0.34 7.85
C GLU A 209 -27.91 1.22 7.95
N THR A 210 -28.00 2.00 9.03
CA THR A 210 -29.06 3.00 9.19
C THR A 210 -28.68 4.18 8.33
N ILE A 211 -29.31 4.31 7.15
CA ILE A 211 -29.25 5.56 6.37
C ILE A 211 -29.96 6.59 7.26
N ALA A 212 -29.21 7.52 7.84
CA ALA A 212 -29.81 8.70 8.45
C ALA A 212 -30.62 9.41 7.35
N GLU A 213 -31.94 9.42 7.49
CA GLU A 213 -32.83 10.14 6.60
C GLU A 213 -32.35 11.59 6.53
N VAL A 214 -31.83 11.97 5.39
CA VAL A 214 -31.52 13.35 5.05
C VAL A 214 -32.83 14.10 5.08
N PHE A 215 -32.92 15.06 5.97
CA PHE A 215 -33.99 16.01 6.17
C PHE A 215 -34.71 16.35 4.87
N ASN A 216 -35.99 16.06 4.83
CA ASN A 216 -36.94 16.45 3.79
C ASN A 216 -37.14 17.96 3.91
N VAL A 217 -36.46 18.75 3.11
CA VAL A 217 -36.75 20.16 2.92
C VAL A 217 -37.77 20.28 1.78
N ASN A 218 -39.01 19.91 2.05
CA ASN A 218 -40.15 20.42 1.31
C ASN A 218 -40.60 21.68 2.04
N ASP A 219 -40.11 22.83 1.57
CA ASP A 219 -40.87 24.08 1.56
C ASP A 219 -40.00 25.15 0.89
N ALA A 220 -40.25 25.41 -0.36
CA ALA A 220 -40.21 26.70 -1.06
C ALA A 220 -40.21 26.50 -2.58
N VAL A 221 -41.37 26.13 -3.12
CA VAL A 221 -41.63 26.36 -4.54
C VAL A 221 -42.13 27.80 -4.67
N GLN A 222 -41.31 28.67 -5.24
CA GLN A 222 -41.79 29.86 -5.94
C GLN A 222 -41.16 29.93 -7.33
N SER A 223 -42.07 29.88 -8.26
CA SER A 223 -42.04 30.04 -9.69
C SER A 223 -40.99 30.96 -10.30
N ILE A 224 -40.31 30.50 -11.34
CA ILE A 224 -39.68 31.31 -12.38
C ILE A 224 -40.05 30.72 -13.77
N PRO A 225 -40.41 31.53 -14.76
CA PRO A 225 -41.01 31.09 -16.02
C PRO A 225 -39.98 30.63 -17.06
N SER A 226 -40.43 29.69 -17.88
CA SER A 226 -39.75 29.15 -19.05
C SER A 226 -39.63 30.18 -20.19
N THR A 227 -38.43 30.30 -20.76
CA THR A 227 -38.28 30.66 -22.20
C THR A 227 -37.02 30.00 -22.76
N SER A 228 -37.21 29.08 -23.70
CA SER A 228 -36.22 28.69 -24.71
C SER A 228 -36.19 29.73 -25.84
N PRO A 229 -35.14 29.80 -26.68
CA PRO A 229 -34.95 28.81 -27.72
C PRO A 229 -33.52 28.43 -28.07
N PHE A 230 -33.40 27.22 -28.59
CA PHE A 230 -32.29 26.65 -29.34
C PHE A 230 -31.84 27.54 -30.52
N GLN A 231 -30.52 27.69 -30.68
CA GLN A 231 -29.92 27.93 -32.01
C GLN A 231 -28.70 27.03 -32.16
N SER A 232 -28.76 26.14 -33.15
CA SER A 232 -27.68 25.34 -33.67
C SER A 232 -26.76 26.21 -34.53
N THR A 233 -25.46 26.16 -34.27
CA THR A 233 -24.46 26.66 -35.23
C THR A 233 -23.47 25.54 -35.56
N THR A 234 -23.45 25.22 -36.82
CA THR A 234 -22.52 24.36 -37.56
C THR A 234 -21.10 24.90 -37.41
N ILE A 235 -20.13 24.05 -37.05
CA ILE A 235 -18.72 24.41 -37.05
C ILE A 235 -18.04 23.67 -38.21
N THR A 236 -17.55 24.43 -39.14
CA THR A 236 -16.63 24.02 -40.19
C THR A 236 -15.23 23.76 -39.59
N SER A 237 -14.64 22.67 -40.03
CA SER A 237 -13.27 22.30 -39.77
C SER A 237 -12.25 23.27 -40.36
N ASP A 238 -11.33 23.77 -39.57
CA ASP A 238 -10.02 24.22 -40.07
C ASP A 238 -8.89 23.77 -39.13
N ASN A 239 -7.96 23.14 -39.77
CA ASN A 239 -6.74 22.56 -39.23
C ASN A 239 -5.67 23.66 -39.07
N SER A 240 -5.17 23.90 -37.87
CA SER A 240 -3.76 24.32 -37.70
C SER A 240 -3.36 24.26 -36.22
N SER A 241 -2.29 23.52 -36.01
CA SER A 241 -1.57 23.32 -34.78
C SER A 241 -0.96 24.59 -34.19
N SER A 242 -1.37 24.92 -32.96
CA SER A 242 -0.49 25.59 -31.99
C SER A 242 -1.04 25.36 -30.58
N THR A 243 -0.32 24.60 -29.78
CA THR A 243 -0.65 24.26 -28.41
C THR A 243 -0.43 25.48 -27.51
N SER A 244 -1.43 26.33 -27.36
CA SER A 244 -1.48 27.31 -26.29
C SER A 244 -2.18 26.68 -25.11
N VAL A 245 -1.42 26.36 -24.07
CA VAL A 245 -1.97 25.96 -22.75
C VAL A 245 -2.62 27.20 -22.18
N THR A 246 -3.95 27.26 -22.23
CA THR A 246 -4.74 28.26 -21.49
C THR A 246 -4.61 27.96 -20.02
N SER A 247 -3.81 28.73 -19.32
CA SER A 247 -3.78 28.80 -17.85
C SER A 247 -5.19 29.05 -17.33
N GLY A 248 -5.77 28.02 -16.61
CA GLY A 248 -7.09 28.15 -16.01
C GLY A 248 -8.13 27.09 -16.40
N ALA A 249 -7.84 26.16 -17.29
CA ALA A 249 -8.75 25.07 -17.62
C ALA A 249 -8.96 24.12 -16.42
N SER A 250 -10.22 23.68 -16.20
CA SER A 250 -10.58 22.74 -15.14
C SER A 250 -9.99 21.33 -15.37
N GLU A 251 -9.73 20.97 -16.61
CA GLU A 251 -9.08 19.72 -17.02
C GLU A 251 -8.07 20.03 -18.14
N ILE A 252 -6.95 19.30 -18.13
CA ILE A 252 -5.94 19.36 -19.17
C ILE A 252 -5.55 17.95 -19.59
N SER A 253 -5.17 17.80 -20.86
CA SER A 253 -4.62 16.57 -21.41
C SER A 253 -3.18 16.83 -21.87
N ILE A 254 -2.23 16.07 -21.37
CA ILE A 254 -0.82 16.23 -21.66
C ILE A 254 -0.36 15.03 -22.50
N PRO A 255 -0.05 15.26 -23.79
CA PRO A 255 0.45 14.19 -24.66
C PRO A 255 1.86 13.76 -24.22
N VAL A 256 2.10 12.43 -24.24
CA VAL A 256 3.40 11.86 -23.88
C VAL A 256 4.05 11.26 -25.14
N LYS A 257 3.65 10.07 -25.53
CA LYS A 257 4.18 9.36 -26.70
C LYS A 257 3.21 8.26 -27.13
N ASN A 258 3.30 7.81 -28.38
CA ASN A 258 2.49 6.70 -28.92
C ASN A 258 0.98 6.87 -28.75
N GLY A 259 0.47 8.11 -28.81
CA GLY A 259 -0.96 8.39 -28.62
C GLY A 259 -1.44 8.33 -27.18
N ILE A 260 -0.54 8.14 -26.21
CA ILE A 260 -0.87 8.17 -24.78
C ILE A 260 -0.82 9.61 -24.29
N SER A 261 -1.85 10.01 -23.52
CA SER A 261 -1.91 11.29 -22.83
C SER A 261 -2.25 11.10 -21.35
N ILE A 262 -1.91 12.10 -20.56
CA ILE A 262 -2.22 12.15 -19.14
C ILE A 262 -3.33 13.15 -18.95
N GLU A 263 -4.49 12.66 -18.54
CA GLU A 263 -5.63 13.48 -18.15
C GLU A 263 -5.44 13.99 -16.73
N MET A 264 -5.54 15.29 -16.53
CA MET A 264 -5.34 15.90 -15.21
C MET A 264 -6.47 16.87 -14.89
N VAL A 265 -6.87 16.91 -13.63
CA VAL A 265 -7.95 17.75 -13.11
C VAL A 265 -7.36 18.83 -12.21
N LYS A 266 -7.78 20.07 -12.40
CA LYS A 266 -7.40 21.21 -11.54
C LYS A 266 -8.04 21.06 -10.16
N VAL A 267 -7.22 21.13 -9.13
CA VAL A 267 -7.62 21.20 -7.73
C VAL A 267 -7.28 22.59 -7.21
N GLU A 268 -8.31 23.38 -6.94
CA GLU A 268 -8.11 24.72 -6.41
C GLU A 268 -7.59 24.70 -4.97
N ALA A 269 -6.67 25.60 -4.67
CA ALA A 269 -6.18 25.83 -3.31
C ALA A 269 -7.30 26.02 -2.28
N GLY A 270 -7.08 25.58 -1.05
CA GLY A 270 -8.12 25.70 -0.03
C GLY A 270 -7.70 25.17 1.33
N THR A 271 -8.62 25.24 2.27
CA THR A 271 -8.41 24.78 3.66
C THR A 271 -9.40 23.68 3.97
N PHE A 272 -8.94 22.61 4.63
CA PHE A 272 -9.78 21.49 5.03
C PHE A 272 -9.34 20.89 6.37
N MET A 273 -10.16 20.02 6.93
CA MET A 273 -9.84 19.22 8.11
C MET A 273 -9.29 17.87 7.65
N MET A 274 -8.00 17.64 7.84
CA MET A 274 -7.30 16.40 7.50
C MET A 274 -7.41 15.39 8.63
N GLY A 275 -7.57 14.12 8.28
CA GLY A 275 -7.69 13.01 9.23
C GLY A 275 -9.13 12.54 9.42
N ALA A 276 -9.39 11.73 10.45
CA ALA A 276 -10.70 11.12 10.68
C ALA A 276 -11.72 12.11 11.26
N THR A 277 -12.35 12.88 10.39
CA THR A 277 -13.50 13.74 10.67
C THR A 277 -14.75 12.91 11.03
N SER A 278 -15.83 13.57 11.45
CA SER A 278 -17.02 12.90 12.04
C SER A 278 -17.72 11.90 11.12
N GLU A 279 -17.59 12.06 9.81
CA GLU A 279 -18.15 11.16 8.80
C GLU A 279 -17.36 9.84 8.65
N MET A 280 -16.15 9.75 9.22
CA MET A 280 -15.30 8.57 9.11
C MET A 280 -15.67 7.51 10.13
N ALA A 281 -16.33 6.44 9.69
CA ALA A 281 -16.66 5.32 10.57
C ALA A 281 -15.40 4.54 10.98
N LYS A 282 -15.33 4.16 12.26
CA LYS A 282 -14.27 3.30 12.85
C LYS A 282 -12.84 3.69 12.41
N PRO A 283 -12.37 4.94 12.63
CA PRO A 283 -11.06 5.37 12.18
C PRO A 283 -9.93 4.63 12.91
N TYR A 284 -8.77 4.50 12.24
CA TYR A 284 -7.54 4.04 12.87
C TYR A 284 -6.92 5.16 13.71
N SER A 285 -6.05 4.78 14.65
CA SER A 285 -5.41 5.74 15.56
C SER A 285 -4.48 6.73 14.84
N ASP A 286 -3.88 6.33 13.74
CA ASP A 286 -2.96 7.12 12.93
C ASP A 286 -3.66 8.13 11.99
N GLU A 287 -4.99 8.04 11.85
CA GLU A 287 -5.82 9.04 11.21
C GLU A 287 -6.13 10.24 12.15
N LYS A 288 -5.61 10.22 13.38
CA LYS A 288 -5.84 11.22 14.43
C LYS A 288 -4.53 11.85 14.92
N PRO A 289 -4.61 13.09 15.46
CA PRO A 289 -5.77 13.94 15.58
C PRO A 289 -6.20 14.57 14.25
N VAL A 290 -7.48 14.89 14.12
CA VAL A 290 -7.97 15.78 13.06
C VAL A 290 -7.34 17.15 13.24
N HIS A 291 -6.84 17.72 12.17
CA HIS A 291 -6.19 19.03 12.19
C HIS A 291 -6.45 19.80 10.89
N GLN A 292 -6.34 21.12 10.98
CA GLN A 292 -6.57 21.98 9.82
C GLN A 292 -5.33 22.04 8.93
N VAL A 293 -5.54 21.85 7.61
CA VAL A 293 -4.49 22.02 6.59
C VAL A 293 -4.94 23.03 5.56
N THR A 294 -4.05 23.97 5.21
CA THR A 294 -4.25 24.96 4.14
C THR A 294 -3.28 24.66 3.00
N LEU A 295 -3.81 24.45 1.81
CA LEU A 295 -3.07 24.40 0.56
C LEU A 295 -3.18 25.78 -0.09
N THR A 296 -2.06 26.44 -0.36
CA THR A 296 -2.06 27.84 -0.84
C THR A 296 -1.96 27.96 -2.36
N ASN A 297 -1.60 26.89 -3.05
CA ASN A 297 -1.42 26.87 -4.49
C ASN A 297 -2.39 25.89 -5.12
N ASP A 298 -2.93 26.28 -6.28
CA ASP A 298 -3.64 25.35 -7.16
C ASP A 298 -2.64 24.32 -7.71
N TYR A 299 -3.16 23.14 -8.04
CA TYR A 299 -2.38 22.09 -8.67
C TYR A 299 -3.26 21.23 -9.58
N TYR A 300 -2.64 20.48 -10.48
CA TYR A 300 -3.34 19.47 -11.26
C TYR A 300 -3.06 18.08 -10.70
N MET A 301 -4.11 17.28 -10.50
CA MET A 301 -3.99 15.88 -10.09
C MET A 301 -4.41 14.97 -11.24
N GLY A 302 -3.70 13.88 -11.43
CA GLY A 302 -4.06 12.85 -12.40
C GLY A 302 -5.53 12.42 -12.20
N LYS A 303 -6.31 12.48 -13.28
CA LYS A 303 -7.72 12.06 -13.28
C LYS A 303 -7.87 10.60 -12.88
N TYR A 304 -6.86 9.80 -13.21
CA TYR A 304 -6.75 8.37 -12.95
C TYR A 304 -5.41 8.04 -12.27
N GLU A 305 -5.30 6.85 -11.72
CA GLU A 305 -4.03 6.23 -11.39
C GLU A 305 -3.15 6.11 -12.65
N VAL A 306 -1.83 6.03 -12.49
CA VAL A 306 -0.93 5.81 -13.64
C VAL A 306 -1.20 4.43 -14.25
N ILE A 307 -1.59 4.41 -15.53
CA ILE A 307 -1.90 3.18 -16.26
C ILE A 307 -0.63 2.47 -16.76
N GLN A 308 -0.75 1.17 -16.97
CA GLN A 308 0.39 0.33 -17.39
C GLN A 308 0.96 0.75 -18.75
N ALA A 309 0.11 1.15 -19.70
CA ALA A 309 0.57 1.65 -20.99
C ALA A 309 1.47 2.90 -20.87
N LEU A 310 1.11 3.85 -19.97
CA LEU A 310 1.93 5.02 -19.70
C LEU A 310 3.26 4.64 -19.03
N TRP A 311 3.20 3.75 -18.03
CA TRP A 311 4.39 3.27 -17.36
C TRP A 311 5.38 2.60 -18.34
N GLU A 312 4.87 1.71 -19.20
CA GLU A 312 5.70 0.96 -20.16
C GLU A 312 6.35 1.88 -21.22
N VAL A 313 5.64 2.92 -21.66
CA VAL A 313 6.19 3.94 -22.57
C VAL A 313 7.39 4.67 -21.97
N VAL A 314 7.38 4.93 -20.66
CA VAL A 314 8.45 5.66 -19.97
C VAL A 314 9.58 4.71 -19.55
N MET A 315 9.25 3.54 -19.00
CA MET A 315 10.20 2.62 -18.37
C MET A 315 10.69 1.50 -19.28
N GLY A 316 10.00 1.25 -20.40
CA GLY A 316 10.33 0.18 -21.35
C GLY A 316 9.95 -1.23 -20.88
N SER A 317 9.34 -1.37 -19.71
CA SER A 317 8.87 -2.64 -19.15
C SER A 317 7.70 -2.43 -18.19
N ASN A 318 6.88 -3.47 -17.99
CA ASN A 318 5.71 -3.42 -17.13
C ASN A 318 5.85 -4.42 -15.96
N PRO A 319 6.04 -3.96 -14.70
CA PRO A 319 6.26 -4.83 -13.54
C PRO A 319 4.97 -5.44 -12.98
N SER A 320 3.79 -4.95 -13.40
CA SER A 320 2.50 -5.29 -12.81
C SER A 320 2.21 -6.79 -12.85
N ASN A 321 1.55 -7.30 -11.84
CA ASN A 321 1.10 -8.69 -11.77
C ASN A 321 -0.12 -8.94 -12.69
N PHE A 322 -1.13 -8.06 -12.60
CA PHE A 322 -2.26 -8.08 -13.52
C PHE A 322 -1.91 -7.28 -14.78
N LYS A 323 -2.17 -7.83 -15.96
CA LYS A 323 -1.75 -7.22 -17.24
C LYS A 323 -2.91 -6.63 -18.00
N GLY A 324 -2.73 -5.38 -18.48
CA GLY A 324 -3.68 -4.67 -19.34
C GLY A 324 -3.37 -3.18 -19.42
N ASP A 325 -3.40 -2.62 -20.62
CA ASP A 325 -2.96 -1.25 -20.91
C ASP A 325 -3.62 -0.18 -20.04
N ASN A 326 -4.93 -0.32 -19.78
CA ASN A 326 -5.73 0.60 -18.99
C ASN A 326 -5.86 0.19 -17.51
N LEU A 327 -5.18 -0.87 -17.06
CA LEU A 327 -5.08 -1.19 -15.64
C LEU A 327 -4.09 -0.23 -14.96
N PRO A 328 -4.27 0.08 -13.67
CA PRO A 328 -3.24 0.81 -12.94
C PRO A 328 -1.94 0.02 -12.93
N VAL A 329 -0.81 0.70 -13.02
CA VAL A 329 0.47 0.05 -12.76
C VAL A 329 0.54 -0.29 -11.28
N GLU A 330 0.98 -1.51 -10.98
CA GLU A 330 1.20 -1.98 -9.62
C GLU A 330 2.51 -2.76 -9.52
N ASN A 331 2.87 -3.18 -8.33
CA ASN A 331 4.15 -3.83 -8.06
C ASN A 331 5.35 -2.90 -8.29
N VAL A 332 5.17 -1.63 -7.93
CA VAL A 332 6.14 -0.55 -8.01
C VAL A 332 6.46 -0.02 -6.62
N SER A 333 7.74 0.17 -6.33
CA SER A 333 8.21 0.82 -5.11
C SER A 333 8.14 2.35 -5.24
N TRP A 334 8.29 3.06 -4.13
CA TRP A 334 8.39 4.51 -4.15
C TRP A 334 9.61 4.99 -4.95
N ASP A 335 10.71 4.26 -4.84
CA ASP A 335 11.94 4.55 -5.57
C ASP A 335 11.75 4.34 -7.08
N ASP A 336 11.04 3.28 -7.51
CA ASP A 336 10.67 3.06 -8.91
C ASP A 336 9.78 4.19 -9.44
N CYS A 337 8.84 4.69 -8.61
CA CYS A 337 8.00 5.83 -8.97
C CYS A 337 8.82 7.10 -9.21
N GLN A 338 9.88 7.34 -8.44
CA GLN A 338 10.76 8.50 -8.66
C GLN A 338 11.53 8.36 -9.99
N VAL A 339 12.00 7.16 -10.32
CA VAL A 339 12.66 6.89 -11.64
C VAL A 339 11.69 7.13 -12.79
N PHE A 340 10.47 6.59 -12.68
CA PHE A 340 9.40 6.82 -13.65
C PHE A 340 9.10 8.31 -13.84
N ILE A 341 8.89 9.05 -12.75
CA ILE A 341 8.58 10.48 -12.77
C ILE A 341 9.73 11.29 -13.43
N ASN A 342 10.97 10.97 -13.12
CA ASN A 342 12.14 11.61 -13.75
C ASN A 342 12.18 11.34 -15.25
N GLY A 343 11.91 10.11 -15.68
CA GLY A 343 11.80 9.74 -17.10
C GLY A 343 10.67 10.49 -17.79
N LEU A 344 9.47 10.52 -17.18
CA LEU A 344 8.31 11.22 -17.70
C LEU A 344 8.56 12.74 -17.83
N ASN A 345 9.19 13.36 -16.83
CA ASN A 345 9.55 14.78 -16.86
C ASN A 345 10.54 15.09 -17.96
N SER A 346 11.53 14.21 -18.18
CA SER A 346 12.49 14.34 -19.28
C SER A 346 11.81 14.24 -20.65
N MET A 347 10.78 13.39 -20.79
CA MET A 347 10.04 13.21 -22.04
C MET A 347 9.09 14.36 -22.36
N THR A 348 8.46 14.94 -21.34
CA THR A 348 7.37 15.92 -21.48
C THR A 348 7.81 17.36 -21.24
N GLY A 349 8.99 17.58 -20.64
CA GLY A 349 9.44 18.90 -20.20
C GLY A 349 8.57 19.49 -19.07
N ARG A 350 7.81 18.65 -18.35
CA ARG A 350 6.92 19.06 -17.26
C ARG A 350 7.53 18.75 -15.90
N GLY A 351 6.89 19.21 -14.83
CA GLY A 351 7.29 19.01 -13.42
C GLY A 351 6.36 18.06 -12.68
N PHE A 352 6.10 16.87 -13.22
CA PHE A 352 5.32 15.86 -12.52
C PHE A 352 6.00 15.40 -11.23
N ARG A 353 5.20 15.06 -10.24
CA ARG A 353 5.63 14.52 -8.95
C ARG A 353 4.55 13.64 -8.32
N LEU A 354 4.86 12.96 -7.24
CA LEU A 354 3.85 12.35 -6.38
C LEU A 354 3.07 13.47 -5.65
N PRO A 355 1.80 13.23 -5.30
CA PRO A 355 1.06 14.12 -4.40
C PRO A 355 1.71 14.16 -3.02
N THR A 356 1.62 15.28 -2.33
CA THR A 356 1.76 15.27 -0.89
C THR A 356 0.55 14.56 -0.28
N GLU A 357 0.69 14.03 0.92
CA GLU A 357 -0.42 13.35 1.61
C GLU A 357 -1.62 14.29 1.78
N ALA A 358 -1.36 15.56 2.06
CA ALA A 358 -2.40 16.58 2.21
C ALA A 358 -3.11 16.90 0.89
N GLU A 359 -2.38 17.02 -0.22
CA GLU A 359 -2.95 17.21 -1.56
C GLU A 359 -3.81 16.02 -1.95
N TRP A 360 -3.34 14.81 -1.66
CA TRP A 360 -4.06 13.59 -1.95
C TRP A 360 -5.41 13.54 -1.19
N GLU A 361 -5.39 13.76 0.15
CA GLU A 361 -6.61 13.70 0.96
C GLU A 361 -7.58 14.83 0.61
N TYR A 362 -7.07 16.04 0.37
CA TYR A 362 -7.90 17.18 -0.03
C TYR A 362 -8.64 16.92 -1.35
N ALA A 363 -7.93 16.39 -2.35
CA ALA A 363 -8.53 16.02 -3.63
C ALA A 363 -9.52 14.85 -3.50
N ALA A 364 -9.19 13.81 -2.70
CA ALA A 364 -10.08 12.68 -2.44
C ALA A 364 -11.40 13.10 -1.78
N ARG A 365 -11.35 14.12 -0.92
CA ARG A 365 -12.55 14.69 -0.29
C ARG A 365 -13.35 15.63 -1.18
N GLY A 366 -12.94 15.86 -2.43
CA GLY A 366 -13.62 16.73 -3.37
C GLY A 366 -13.19 18.20 -3.31
N GLY A 367 -12.09 18.55 -2.63
CA GLY A 367 -11.56 19.90 -2.53
C GLY A 367 -12.59 20.90 -2.01
N LYS A 368 -12.73 22.07 -2.66
CA LYS A 368 -13.76 23.08 -2.34
C LYS A 368 -15.19 22.59 -2.58
N LYS A 369 -15.38 21.54 -3.39
CA LYS A 369 -16.70 20.98 -3.72
C LYS A 369 -17.08 19.81 -2.79
N SER A 370 -16.29 19.56 -1.74
CA SER A 370 -16.50 18.45 -0.80
C SER A 370 -17.93 18.43 -0.24
N ARG A 371 -18.51 17.24 -0.21
CA ARG A 371 -19.82 16.97 0.38
C ARG A 371 -19.75 16.22 1.70
N GLY A 372 -18.56 16.04 2.25
CA GLY A 372 -18.33 15.32 3.50
C GLY A 372 -18.61 13.82 3.41
N TYR A 373 -18.27 13.21 2.29
CA TYR A 373 -18.41 11.77 2.11
C TYR A 373 -17.26 11.01 2.77
N GLN A 374 -17.56 9.80 3.23
CA GLN A 374 -16.58 8.90 3.85
C GLN A 374 -15.56 8.39 2.83
N TYR A 375 -16.00 8.12 1.60
CA TYR A 375 -15.18 7.71 0.47
C TYR A 375 -15.10 8.82 -0.57
N SER A 376 -14.19 8.72 -1.51
CA SER A 376 -14.02 9.74 -2.54
C SER A 376 -15.20 9.75 -3.52
N GLY A 377 -16.16 10.65 -3.28
CA GLY A 377 -17.34 10.87 -4.12
C GLY A 377 -18.62 10.15 -3.67
N SER A 378 -18.62 9.35 -2.60
CA SER A 378 -19.83 8.68 -2.08
C SER A 378 -19.72 8.32 -0.60
N CYS A 379 -20.86 8.16 0.07
CA CYS A 379 -20.93 7.47 1.36
C CYS A 379 -20.95 5.95 1.19
N LYS A 380 -21.16 5.44 -0.03
CA LYS A 380 -21.23 4.01 -0.31
C LYS A 380 -19.99 3.56 -1.10
N ASN A 381 -19.16 2.71 -0.47
CA ASN A 381 -17.89 2.29 -1.04
C ASN A 381 -18.01 1.61 -2.42
N SER A 382 -19.04 0.79 -2.63
CA SER A 382 -19.26 0.06 -3.89
C SER A 382 -19.46 0.95 -5.11
N ASP A 383 -19.89 2.20 -4.91
CA ASP A 383 -20.15 3.15 -6.02
C ASP A 383 -18.85 3.72 -6.58
N VAL A 384 -17.84 3.89 -5.72
CA VAL A 384 -16.58 4.61 -6.01
C VAL A 384 -15.33 3.74 -5.96
N ALA A 385 -15.42 2.51 -5.40
CA ALA A 385 -14.25 1.69 -5.14
C ALA A 385 -14.32 0.29 -5.76
N TRP A 386 -13.17 -0.19 -6.24
CA TRP A 386 -12.87 -1.60 -6.40
C TRP A 386 -12.14 -2.08 -5.14
N TYR A 387 -12.75 -2.99 -4.37
CA TYR A 387 -12.25 -3.47 -3.10
C TYR A 387 -12.58 -4.97 -2.93
N CYS A 388 -12.16 -5.60 -1.85
CA CYS A 388 -12.19 -7.06 -1.72
C CYS A 388 -13.55 -7.72 -1.99
N TYR A 389 -14.67 -6.99 -1.81
CA TYR A 389 -16.00 -7.55 -2.00
C TYR A 389 -16.54 -7.46 -3.43
N ASN A 390 -15.97 -6.61 -4.28
CA ASN A 390 -16.47 -6.40 -5.65
C ASN A 390 -15.39 -6.47 -6.74
N SER A 391 -14.11 -6.57 -6.37
CA SER A 391 -12.99 -6.57 -7.32
C SER A 391 -12.77 -7.89 -8.05
N GLY A 392 -13.34 -9.01 -7.56
CA GLY A 392 -13.05 -10.33 -8.11
C GLY A 392 -11.57 -10.73 -7.95
N ASN A 393 -10.89 -10.22 -6.90
CA ASN A 393 -9.48 -10.46 -6.57
C ASN A 393 -8.48 -9.99 -7.63
N LYS A 394 -8.71 -8.84 -8.23
CA LYS A 394 -7.82 -8.25 -9.25
C LYS A 394 -8.01 -6.74 -9.35
N THR A 395 -7.05 -6.06 -9.97
CA THR A 395 -7.20 -4.67 -10.41
C THR A 395 -8.19 -4.54 -11.56
N HIS A 396 -8.77 -3.37 -11.74
CA HIS A 396 -9.72 -3.03 -12.80
C HIS A 396 -9.21 -1.86 -13.63
N PRO A 397 -9.66 -1.73 -14.90
CA PRO A 397 -9.37 -0.53 -15.68
C PRO A 397 -9.77 0.72 -14.91
N VAL A 398 -8.92 1.74 -14.98
CA VAL A 398 -9.16 3.02 -14.31
C VAL A 398 -10.45 3.69 -14.81
N GLY A 399 -11.12 4.46 -13.98
CA GLY A 399 -12.31 5.23 -14.36
C GLY A 399 -13.60 4.42 -14.49
N MET A 400 -13.65 3.18 -14.02
CA MET A 400 -14.84 2.33 -14.13
C MET A 400 -15.88 2.56 -13.03
N LYS A 401 -15.52 3.24 -11.96
CA LYS A 401 -16.40 3.62 -10.86
C LYS A 401 -16.83 5.08 -10.99
N GLN A 402 -17.64 5.59 -10.07
CA GLN A 402 -18.03 7.00 -10.06
C GLN A 402 -16.83 7.88 -9.67
N ALA A 403 -16.71 9.02 -10.33
CA ALA A 403 -15.76 10.06 -9.95
C ALA A 403 -16.22 10.78 -8.68
N ASN A 404 -15.28 11.41 -7.99
CA ASN A 404 -15.61 12.35 -6.94
C ASN A 404 -16.09 13.71 -7.50
N GLU A 405 -16.34 14.67 -6.61
CA GLU A 405 -16.91 15.99 -6.94
C GLU A 405 -16.00 16.83 -7.84
N LEU A 406 -14.71 16.48 -7.94
CA LEU A 406 -13.75 17.12 -8.84
C LEU A 406 -13.68 16.45 -10.21
N GLY A 407 -14.24 15.24 -10.37
CA GLY A 407 -14.10 14.42 -11.58
C GLY A 407 -12.87 13.49 -11.53
N ILE A 408 -12.31 13.23 -10.35
CA ILE A 408 -11.18 12.32 -10.14
C ILE A 408 -11.72 10.94 -9.76
N TYR A 409 -11.15 9.89 -10.36
CA TYR A 409 -11.59 8.49 -10.20
C TYR A 409 -10.63 7.69 -9.33
N ASP A 410 -11.12 6.59 -8.79
CA ASP A 410 -10.37 5.52 -8.13
C ASP A 410 -9.52 5.97 -6.91
N MET A 411 -9.85 7.14 -6.30
CA MET A 411 -9.22 7.57 -5.06
C MET A 411 -9.74 6.80 -3.83
N SER A 412 -10.59 5.81 -4.06
CA SER A 412 -11.02 4.81 -3.10
C SER A 412 -10.92 3.45 -3.79
N GLY A 413 -10.07 2.54 -3.31
CA GLY A 413 -9.87 1.19 -3.84
C GLY A 413 -8.95 1.13 -5.06
N ASN A 414 -9.05 0.08 -5.85
CA ASN A 414 -8.21 -0.34 -6.97
C ASN A 414 -6.77 -0.59 -6.55
N VAL A 415 -5.89 0.42 -6.45
CA VAL A 415 -4.56 0.27 -5.86
C VAL A 415 -4.25 1.35 -4.84
N TRP A 416 -3.46 1.03 -3.80
CA TRP A 416 -2.84 2.02 -2.95
C TRP A 416 -1.99 2.97 -3.79
N GLU A 417 -1.94 4.23 -3.42
CA GLU A 417 -1.20 5.27 -4.15
C GLU A 417 -0.10 5.87 -3.27
N TRP A 418 1.14 5.82 -3.75
CA TRP A 418 2.27 6.44 -3.10
C TRP A 418 2.12 7.96 -2.97
N CYS A 419 2.43 8.50 -1.80
CA CYS A 419 2.60 9.93 -1.55
C CYS A 419 4.07 10.31 -1.37
N GLN A 420 4.37 11.61 -1.54
CA GLN A 420 5.72 12.16 -1.37
C GLN A 420 6.19 12.10 0.09
N ASP A 421 5.24 12.15 1.02
CA ASP A 421 5.50 12.34 2.45
C ASP A 421 6.14 11.13 3.10
N ARG A 422 6.97 11.41 4.11
CA ARG A 422 7.45 10.40 5.05
C ARG A 422 6.35 10.09 6.06
N GLY A 423 6.25 8.83 6.46
CA GLY A 423 5.30 8.39 7.47
C GLY A 423 5.60 9.03 8.83
N ALA A 424 4.65 9.82 9.34
CA ALA A 424 4.70 10.44 10.65
C ALA A 424 3.30 10.51 11.25
N SER A 425 3.22 10.62 12.57
CA SER A 425 1.96 10.88 13.27
C SER A 425 1.49 12.31 13.01
N TYR A 426 0.19 12.50 12.94
CA TYR A 426 -0.40 13.83 12.80
C TYR A 426 -0.14 14.70 14.04
N GLY A 427 0.19 15.98 13.82
CA GLY A 427 0.24 17.02 14.85
C GLY A 427 -1.14 17.63 15.11
N LYS A 428 -1.31 18.29 16.25
CA LYS A 428 -2.55 19.02 16.59
C LYS A 428 -2.62 20.44 15.99
N LEU A 429 -1.50 20.96 15.54
CA LEU A 429 -1.42 22.34 15.04
C LEU A 429 -1.86 22.41 13.58
N SER A 430 -2.46 23.55 13.21
CA SER A 430 -2.76 23.88 11.82
C SER A 430 -1.48 23.91 10.99
N GLN A 431 -1.57 23.44 9.75
CA GLN A 431 -0.44 23.35 8.83
C GLN A 431 -0.74 24.09 7.54
N THR A 432 0.30 24.63 6.90
CA THR A 432 0.19 25.28 5.58
C THR A 432 1.17 24.63 4.63
N ASN A 433 0.69 24.18 3.46
CA ASN A 433 1.45 23.45 2.43
C ASN A 433 2.31 22.31 3.00
N SER A 434 1.77 21.66 4.00
CA SER A 434 2.51 20.62 4.69
C SER A 434 2.75 19.43 3.78
N THR A 435 3.99 19.19 3.42
CA THR A 435 4.50 17.84 3.47
C THR A 435 4.50 17.52 4.97
N VAL A 436 3.82 16.47 5.41
CA VAL A 436 3.94 16.02 6.81
C VAL A 436 5.40 15.62 7.05
N ALA A 437 6.25 16.64 7.02
CA ALA A 437 7.59 16.59 7.52
C ALA A 437 7.49 16.68 9.05
N GLY A 438 6.71 15.77 9.62
CA GLY A 438 6.86 15.44 11.01
C GLY A 438 8.32 15.01 11.18
N ALA A 439 8.93 15.39 12.30
CA ALA A 439 10.27 15.04 12.72
C ALA A 439 10.47 13.51 12.92
N GLY A 440 9.72 12.70 12.17
CA GLY A 440 9.92 11.26 12.07
C GLY A 440 11.20 11.00 11.28
N SER A 441 12.09 10.22 11.82
CA SER A 441 13.25 9.61 11.14
C SER A 441 12.89 8.74 9.94
N GLY A 442 11.68 8.89 9.45
CA GLY A 442 10.89 8.40 8.33
C GLY A 442 11.58 7.45 7.37
N LEU A 443 11.76 6.20 7.81
CA LEU A 443 12.12 5.07 6.94
C LEU A 443 10.96 4.65 6.02
N TYR A 444 9.76 5.16 6.27
CA TYR A 444 8.53 4.80 5.56
C TYR A 444 8.00 5.97 4.74
N ARG A 445 7.26 5.66 3.69
CA ARG A 445 6.49 6.59 2.87
C ARG A 445 5.01 6.34 3.07
N VAL A 446 4.21 7.39 2.94
CA VAL A 446 2.75 7.30 3.03
C VAL A 446 2.18 6.72 1.74
N SER A 447 1.18 5.85 1.87
CA SER A 447 0.27 5.44 0.81
C SER A 447 -1.17 5.65 1.23
N ARG A 448 -2.05 5.86 0.24
CA ARG A 448 -3.45 6.27 0.44
C ARG A 448 -4.38 5.50 -0.48
N GLY A 449 -5.69 5.50 -0.17
CA GLY A 449 -6.76 5.06 -1.05
C GLY A 449 -7.30 3.65 -0.82
N GLY A 450 -6.52 2.74 -0.22
CA GLY A 450 -6.90 1.33 -0.19
C GLY A 450 -6.74 0.66 -1.54
N SER A 451 -7.13 -0.60 -1.67
CA SER A 451 -6.93 -1.35 -2.90
C SER A 451 -8.00 -2.42 -3.14
N TRP A 452 -7.89 -3.11 -4.28
CA TRP A 452 -8.77 -4.17 -4.71
C TRP A 452 -8.90 -5.33 -3.72
N ASN A 453 -7.92 -5.56 -2.86
CA ASN A 453 -7.91 -6.64 -1.86
C ASN A 453 -8.14 -6.17 -0.42
N ASP A 454 -8.39 -4.89 -0.22
CA ASP A 454 -8.69 -4.30 1.09
C ASP A 454 -10.18 -4.27 1.39
N ASP A 455 -10.54 -4.13 2.66
CA ASP A 455 -11.91 -3.87 3.08
C ASP A 455 -12.29 -2.38 2.88
N SER A 456 -13.57 -2.08 3.06
CA SER A 456 -14.09 -0.72 2.89
C SER A 456 -13.47 0.29 3.85
N ARG A 457 -13.04 -0.12 5.03
CA ARG A 457 -12.41 0.74 6.02
C ARG A 457 -11.08 1.33 5.50
N ASN A 458 -10.35 0.55 4.71
CA ASN A 458 -9.10 1.01 4.10
C ASN A 458 -9.30 1.96 2.92
N CYS A 459 -10.48 1.90 2.27
CA CYS A 459 -10.80 2.76 1.13
C CYS A 459 -11.31 4.17 1.51
N ARG A 460 -11.42 4.48 2.83
CA ARG A 460 -11.85 5.82 3.29
C ARG A 460 -10.84 6.89 2.90
N SER A 461 -11.33 8.09 2.60
CA SER A 461 -10.49 9.23 2.21
C SER A 461 -9.44 9.60 3.25
N SER A 462 -9.70 9.33 4.56
CA SER A 462 -8.75 9.59 5.66
C SER A 462 -7.79 8.44 5.94
N CYS A 463 -8.07 7.22 5.44
CA CYS A 463 -7.22 6.07 5.70
C CYS A 463 -5.82 6.27 5.11
N ARG A 464 -4.82 5.89 5.88
CA ARG A 464 -3.41 6.03 5.52
C ARG A 464 -2.63 4.77 5.89
N TYR A 465 -1.56 4.52 5.18
CA TYR A 465 -0.65 3.43 5.50
C TYR A 465 0.81 3.87 5.29
N ASN A 466 1.72 3.32 6.07
CA ASN A 466 3.14 3.65 6.02
C ASN A 466 3.93 2.44 5.55
N ILE A 467 4.61 2.55 4.41
CA ILE A 467 5.29 1.45 3.73
C ILE A 467 6.76 1.84 3.49
N ALA A 468 7.67 0.85 3.56
CA ALA A 468 9.07 1.06 3.22
C ALA A 468 9.20 1.49 1.74
N PRO A 469 10.02 2.50 1.39
CA PRO A 469 10.10 3.05 0.03
C PRO A 469 10.56 2.02 -1.02
N THR A 470 11.24 0.98 -0.60
CA THR A 470 11.70 -0.13 -1.47
C THR A 470 10.69 -1.27 -1.61
N TYR A 471 9.56 -1.21 -0.89
CA TYR A 471 8.53 -2.24 -0.97
C TYR A 471 7.65 -2.06 -2.19
N SER A 472 7.27 -3.16 -2.82
CA SER A 472 6.31 -3.19 -3.91
C SER A 472 5.38 -4.40 -3.77
N CYS A 473 4.14 -4.28 -4.22
CA CYS A 473 3.19 -5.39 -4.27
C CYS A 473 2.09 -5.14 -5.30
N HIS A 474 1.34 -6.17 -5.60
CA HIS A 474 0.28 -6.18 -6.62
C HIS A 474 -0.98 -5.37 -6.28
N SER A 475 -0.93 -4.57 -5.22
CA SER A 475 -1.99 -3.65 -4.80
C SER A 475 -1.47 -2.23 -4.54
N LEU A 476 -0.27 -1.88 -5.01
CA LEU A 476 0.39 -0.62 -4.73
C LEU A 476 0.94 0.00 -6.01
N GLY A 477 0.43 1.16 -6.34
CA GLY A 477 0.73 1.96 -7.52
C GLY A 477 0.93 3.44 -7.19
N LEU A 478 0.60 4.32 -8.12
CA LEU A 478 0.78 5.77 -7.95
C LEU A 478 -0.22 6.60 -8.76
N ARG A 479 -0.37 7.85 -8.36
CA ARG A 479 -1.04 8.92 -9.08
C ARG A 479 -0.11 10.12 -9.20
N LEU A 480 -0.23 10.90 -10.28
CA LEU A 480 0.61 12.05 -10.56
C LEU A 480 -0.02 13.36 -10.10
N VAL A 481 0.84 14.30 -9.75
CA VAL A 481 0.52 15.71 -9.56
C VAL A 481 1.44 16.55 -10.43
N LEU A 482 0.90 17.65 -10.96
CA LEU A 482 1.64 18.71 -11.64
C LEU A 482 1.36 20.02 -10.92
N SER A 483 2.39 20.71 -10.48
CA SER A 483 2.26 22.06 -9.90
C SER A 483 1.93 23.07 -11.01
N GLU A 484 1.06 24.03 -10.72
CA GLU A 484 0.68 25.10 -11.65
C GLU A 484 1.83 26.10 -11.85
#